data_46955eda6b8de5843797672c8ff7888e
#
_entry.id   46955eda6b8de5843797672c8ff7888e
#
_cell.length_a   1.000
_cell.length_b   1.000
_cell.length_c   1.000
_cell.angle_alpha   90.00
_cell.angle_beta   90.00
_cell.angle_gamma   90.00
#
_symmetry.space_group_name_H-M   'P 1'
#
loop_
_entity.id
_entity.type
_entity.pdbx_description
1 polymer ?
#
loop_
_entity_poly.entity_id
_entity_poly.type
_entity_poly.pdbx_seq_one_letter_code
_entity_poly.pdbx_strand_id
1 'polypeptide(L)'
;MRVSGLLCGLLIGCAALSASAQTIIKFSHVVAVDTPKGKASEFFAKRASELTKGKVKVEVYANSALYKDKEEMEALQIGAVQMLAPSLAKFGPLGVKEFEAFDFPFIFDDTADLHKITQGPVGASLMAKLEPKGIKGLAFWDNGFKSFSANTPLKLPADYKGKKFRIQSSKVLEEEIRSIGGIPQVMAFSEVYQALQTGVVDGTENPISNFYTQKMHEVQKHLSLTNHGYLGYAVIVNKKFWDGLPADVRGQLEQAMKDATVYANKIAQEENDQALDGVRKSGKTAVYQPTKEERLALKKAMAPVHIKMADRVGKDMLQAIYKETGFDPNKL
;
A
#
# COMPACT_ATOMS: atom_id res chain seq x y z
N MET A 1 79.28 41.25 -12.64
CA MET A 1 77.93 41.59 -12.14
C MET A 1 77.08 40.35 -12.26
N ARG A 2 76.73 39.76 -11.13
CA ARG A 2 75.86 38.54 -11.05
C ARG A 2 74.46 39.02 -10.69
N VAL A 3 73.43 38.68 -11.50
CA VAL A 3 72.07 38.94 -11.20
C VAL A 3 71.41 37.57 -10.88
N SER A 4 71.07 37.38 -9.60
CA SER A 4 70.37 36.21 -9.10
C SER A 4 68.88 36.44 -9.27
N GLY A 5 68.24 35.66 -10.13
CA GLY A 5 66.76 35.64 -10.27
C GLY A 5 66.09 34.67 -9.25
N LEU A 6 65.29 35.23 -8.38
CA LEU A 6 64.45 34.54 -7.43
C LEU A 6 63.20 33.99 -8.14
N LEU A 7 63.07 32.64 -8.30
CA LEU A 7 61.85 32.00 -8.78
C LEU A 7 60.93 31.75 -7.57
N CYS A 8 59.86 32.55 -7.43
CA CYS A 8 58.76 32.26 -6.51
C CYS A 8 57.80 31.23 -7.15
N GLY A 9 57.87 29.97 -6.71
CA GLY A 9 56.95 28.94 -7.10
C GLY A 9 55.63 29.10 -6.37
N LEU A 10 54.53 29.47 -7.06
CA LEU A 10 53.18 29.49 -6.57
C LEU A 10 52.64 28.04 -6.59
N LEU A 11 52.57 27.35 -5.43
CA LEU A 11 51.88 26.11 -5.26
C LEU A 11 50.36 26.40 -5.17
N ILE A 12 49.66 26.29 -6.30
CA ILE A 12 48.19 26.27 -6.33
C ILE A 12 47.75 24.90 -5.87
N GLY A 13 47.35 24.80 -4.62
CA GLY A 13 46.69 23.61 -4.05
C GLY A 13 45.31 23.47 -4.69
N CYS A 14 45.17 22.58 -5.69
CA CYS A 14 43.87 22.10 -6.14
C CYS A 14 43.21 21.29 -5.03
N ALA A 15 42.36 21.94 -4.23
CA ALA A 15 41.38 21.23 -3.41
C ALA A 15 40.43 20.54 -4.37
N ALA A 16 40.65 19.26 -4.65
CA ALA A 16 39.71 18.43 -5.34
C ALA A 16 38.44 18.33 -4.47
N LEU A 17 37.45 19.17 -4.76
CA LEU A 17 36.10 18.98 -4.28
C LEU A 17 35.64 17.61 -4.81
N SER A 18 35.73 16.57 -3.98
CA SER A 18 35.10 15.29 -4.27
C SER A 18 33.60 15.55 -4.39
N ALA A 19 33.13 15.78 -5.59
CA ALA A 19 31.70 15.77 -5.90
C ALA A 19 31.21 14.35 -5.60
N SER A 20 30.68 14.15 -4.39
CA SER A 20 30.00 12.90 -4.07
C SER A 20 28.85 12.76 -5.05
N ALA A 21 28.88 11.72 -5.87
CA ALA A 21 27.80 11.45 -6.82
C ALA A 21 26.49 11.33 -6.05
N GLN A 22 25.48 12.07 -6.50
CA GLN A 22 24.15 12.04 -5.90
C GLN A 22 23.57 10.64 -6.00
N THR A 23 23.12 10.09 -4.87
CA THR A 23 22.43 8.79 -4.83
C THR A 23 21.00 8.97 -5.35
N ILE A 24 20.63 8.21 -6.39
CA ILE A 24 19.29 8.21 -6.94
C ILE A 24 18.52 7.01 -6.37
N ILE A 25 17.33 7.27 -5.83
CA ILE A 25 16.39 6.26 -5.38
C ILE A 25 15.15 6.34 -6.27
N LYS A 26 14.91 5.31 -7.08
CA LYS A 26 13.66 5.17 -7.82
C LYS A 26 12.62 4.57 -6.89
N PHE A 27 11.56 5.34 -6.61
CA PHE A 27 10.43 4.93 -5.79
C PHE A 27 9.20 4.77 -6.69
N SER A 28 8.81 3.53 -6.98
CA SER A 28 7.68 3.22 -7.87
C SER A 28 6.44 2.82 -7.09
N HIS A 29 5.26 3.22 -7.58
CA HIS A 29 3.98 2.76 -7.05
C HIS A 29 2.86 2.80 -8.11
N VAL A 30 1.78 2.06 -7.86
CA VAL A 30 0.73 1.79 -8.88
C VAL A 30 -0.47 2.73 -8.80
N VAL A 31 -0.57 3.60 -7.81
CA VAL A 31 -1.72 4.52 -7.62
C VAL A 31 -1.42 5.92 -8.14
N ALA A 32 -2.47 6.75 -8.25
CA ALA A 32 -2.33 8.14 -8.66
C ALA A 32 -1.55 8.99 -7.64
N VAL A 33 -0.97 10.10 -8.09
CA VAL A 33 -0.17 11.02 -7.25
C VAL A 33 -1.00 11.68 -6.15
N ASP A 34 -2.29 11.89 -6.37
CA ASP A 34 -3.23 12.55 -5.48
C ASP A 34 -3.88 11.59 -4.45
N THR A 35 -3.45 10.32 -4.39
CA THR A 35 -3.81 9.40 -3.31
C THR A 35 -2.99 9.66 -2.04
N PRO A 36 -3.42 9.17 -0.85
CA PRO A 36 -2.60 9.23 0.37
C PRO A 36 -1.17 8.72 0.15
N LYS A 37 -1.00 7.56 -0.48
CA LYS A 37 0.31 6.99 -0.81
C LYS A 37 1.11 7.86 -1.79
N GLY A 38 0.47 8.38 -2.84
CA GLY A 38 1.13 9.26 -3.80
C GLY A 38 1.70 10.51 -3.12
N LYS A 39 0.86 11.20 -2.33
CA LYS A 39 1.26 12.38 -1.55
C LYS A 39 2.37 12.07 -0.53
N ALA A 40 2.29 10.93 0.14
CA ALA A 40 3.30 10.49 1.10
C ALA A 40 4.65 10.17 0.43
N SER A 41 4.62 9.59 -0.78
CA SER A 41 5.84 9.31 -1.56
C SER A 41 6.56 10.61 -1.96
N GLU A 42 5.81 11.61 -2.40
CA GLU A 42 6.36 12.94 -2.73
C GLU A 42 6.88 13.66 -1.47
N PHE A 43 6.16 13.55 -0.35
CA PHE A 43 6.62 14.10 0.93
C PHE A 43 7.94 13.43 1.37
N PHE A 44 8.04 12.11 1.27
CA PHE A 44 9.28 11.38 1.55
C PHE A 44 10.43 11.86 0.66
N ALA A 45 10.18 12.01 -0.65
CA ALA A 45 11.19 12.46 -1.60
C ALA A 45 11.75 13.84 -1.23
N LYS A 46 10.85 14.78 -0.92
CA LYS A 46 11.21 16.12 -0.45
C LYS A 46 12.02 16.06 0.85
N ARG A 47 11.51 15.31 1.85
CA ARG A 47 12.13 15.22 3.17
C ARG A 47 13.48 14.54 3.14
N ALA A 48 13.64 13.50 2.32
CA ALA A 48 14.92 12.84 2.08
C ALA A 48 15.97 13.80 1.51
N SER A 49 15.59 14.59 0.50
CA SER A 49 16.48 15.62 -0.08
C SER A 49 16.88 16.67 0.95
N GLU A 50 15.95 17.16 1.76
CA GLU A 50 16.22 18.15 2.81
C GLU A 50 17.23 17.62 3.85
N LEU A 51 16.95 16.45 4.42
CA LEU A 51 17.78 15.87 5.49
C LEU A 51 19.18 15.47 5.00
N THR A 52 19.27 14.96 3.77
CA THR A 52 20.56 14.59 3.17
C THR A 52 21.29 15.75 2.51
N LYS A 53 20.72 16.97 2.57
CA LYS A 53 21.27 18.17 1.91
C LYS A 53 21.55 17.95 0.41
N GLY A 54 20.62 17.25 -0.26
CA GLY A 54 20.71 16.93 -1.68
C GLY A 54 21.64 15.78 -2.05
N LYS A 55 22.27 15.09 -1.09
CA LYS A 55 23.08 13.88 -1.38
C LYS A 55 22.24 12.74 -1.95
N VAL A 56 20.95 12.67 -1.57
CA VAL A 56 19.98 11.71 -2.09
C VAL A 56 18.88 12.43 -2.83
N LYS A 57 18.54 11.93 -4.02
CA LYS A 57 17.37 12.30 -4.80
C LYS A 57 16.44 11.09 -4.91
N VAL A 58 15.23 11.22 -4.42
CA VAL A 58 14.17 10.21 -4.62
C VAL A 58 13.34 10.63 -5.83
N GLU A 59 13.26 9.77 -6.82
CA GLU A 59 12.43 9.94 -8.01
C GLU A 59 11.19 9.08 -7.87
N VAL A 60 10.02 9.72 -7.75
CA VAL A 60 8.73 9.04 -7.57
C VAL A 60 8.10 8.74 -8.92
N TYR A 61 7.72 7.48 -9.14
CA TYR A 61 7.08 6.99 -10.35
C TYR A 61 5.70 6.43 -9.99
N ALA A 62 4.68 7.23 -10.20
CA ALA A 62 3.28 6.92 -9.89
C ALA A 62 2.58 6.18 -11.05
N ASN A 63 1.33 5.75 -10.83
CA ASN A 63 0.42 5.20 -11.84
C ASN A 63 1.00 4.02 -12.64
N SER A 64 1.79 3.15 -12.01
CA SER A 64 2.46 2.03 -12.69
C SER A 64 3.37 2.45 -13.85
N ALA A 65 3.95 3.67 -13.80
CA ALA A 65 4.76 4.23 -14.88
C ALA A 65 6.02 3.39 -15.19
N LEU A 66 6.60 2.71 -14.19
CA LEU A 66 7.72 1.80 -14.39
C LEU A 66 7.27 0.34 -14.42
N TYR A 67 6.50 -0.08 -13.42
CA TYR A 67 6.10 -1.49 -13.25
C TYR A 67 4.65 -1.58 -12.77
N LYS A 68 3.93 -2.62 -13.28
CA LYS A 68 2.61 -3.00 -12.78
C LYS A 68 2.73 -3.85 -11.50
N ASP A 69 1.59 -4.15 -10.89
CA ASP A 69 1.47 -4.89 -9.64
C ASP A 69 2.26 -6.21 -9.56
N LYS A 70 2.35 -6.95 -10.67
CA LYS A 70 3.01 -8.26 -10.69
C LYS A 70 4.53 -8.15 -10.83
N GLU A 71 4.99 -7.14 -11.57
CA GLU A 71 6.40 -7.00 -11.93
C GLU A 71 7.19 -6.16 -10.92
N GLU A 72 6.51 -5.28 -10.15
CA GLU A 72 7.20 -4.34 -9.25
C GLU A 72 8.06 -5.03 -8.17
N MET A 73 7.58 -6.17 -7.62
CA MET A 73 8.30 -6.90 -6.57
C MET A 73 9.58 -7.55 -7.09
N GLU A 74 9.51 -8.14 -8.27
CA GLU A 74 10.69 -8.72 -8.94
C GLU A 74 11.70 -7.62 -9.31
N ALA A 75 11.20 -6.48 -9.85
CA ALA A 75 12.03 -5.32 -10.17
C ALA A 75 12.78 -4.78 -8.94
N LEU A 76 12.13 -4.78 -7.76
CA LEU A 76 12.78 -4.42 -6.50
C LEU A 76 13.87 -5.43 -6.13
N GLN A 77 13.58 -6.73 -6.19
CA GLN A 77 14.53 -7.78 -5.78
C GLN A 77 15.80 -7.76 -6.63
N ILE A 78 15.68 -7.55 -7.94
CA ILE A 78 16.86 -7.45 -8.85
C ILE A 78 17.51 -6.05 -8.82
N GLY A 79 16.93 -5.08 -8.09
CA GLY A 79 17.50 -3.74 -7.92
C GLY A 79 17.21 -2.78 -9.08
N ALA A 80 16.29 -3.10 -9.99
CA ALA A 80 15.88 -2.20 -11.08
C ALA A 80 15.14 -0.96 -10.58
N VAL A 81 14.44 -1.08 -9.45
CA VAL A 81 13.98 0.02 -8.59
C VAL A 81 14.48 -0.20 -7.18
N GLN A 82 14.66 0.90 -6.41
CA GLN A 82 15.18 0.83 -5.05
C GLN A 82 14.08 0.72 -4.02
N MET A 83 12.93 1.39 -4.23
CA MET A 83 11.83 1.45 -3.27
C MET A 83 10.48 1.20 -3.92
N LEU A 84 9.59 0.58 -3.14
CA LEU A 84 8.17 0.37 -3.47
C LEU A 84 7.30 0.63 -2.23
N ALA A 85 6.00 0.79 -2.46
CA ALA A 85 4.96 0.73 -1.43
C ALA A 85 3.79 -0.16 -1.90
N PRO A 86 3.99 -1.49 -2.05
CA PRO A 86 2.94 -2.42 -2.43
C PRO A 86 1.89 -2.56 -1.35
N SER A 87 0.65 -2.92 -1.73
CA SER A 87 -0.36 -3.32 -0.75
C SER A 87 0.03 -4.63 -0.07
N LEU A 88 -0.47 -4.82 1.15
CA LEU A 88 -0.15 -5.98 1.98
C LEU A 88 -0.57 -7.30 1.32
N ALA A 89 -1.62 -7.28 0.51
CA ALA A 89 -2.11 -8.41 -0.28
C ALA A 89 -1.10 -8.98 -1.30
N LYS A 90 -0.01 -8.24 -1.62
CA LYS A 90 0.95 -8.65 -2.67
C LYS A 90 2.12 -9.49 -2.15
N PHE A 91 2.23 -9.68 -0.85
CA PHE A 91 3.35 -10.43 -0.27
C PHE A 91 3.13 -11.94 -0.24
N GLY A 92 1.87 -12.40 -0.34
CA GLY A 92 1.54 -13.83 -0.44
C GLY A 92 2.23 -14.53 -1.61
N PRO A 93 2.13 -14.01 -2.85
CA PRO A 93 2.87 -14.55 -4.01
C PRO A 93 4.39 -14.53 -3.86
N LEU A 94 4.95 -13.58 -3.10
CA LEU A 94 6.37 -13.52 -2.76
C LEU A 94 6.80 -14.63 -1.78
N GLY A 95 5.82 -15.36 -1.22
CA GLY A 95 6.03 -16.43 -0.23
C GLY A 95 6.02 -15.96 1.21
N VAL A 96 5.56 -14.72 1.50
CA VAL A 96 5.34 -14.21 2.85
C VAL A 96 3.83 -14.08 3.08
N LYS A 97 3.20 -15.26 3.21
CA LYS A 97 1.73 -15.41 3.25
C LYS A 97 1.09 -14.75 4.46
N GLU A 98 1.86 -14.55 5.52
CA GLU A 98 1.40 -13.95 6.77
C GLU A 98 0.90 -12.50 6.60
N PHE A 99 1.38 -11.77 5.58
CA PHE A 99 0.85 -10.46 5.25
C PHE A 99 -0.62 -10.48 4.81
N GLU A 100 -1.11 -11.60 4.29
CA GLU A 100 -2.53 -11.77 3.95
C GLU A 100 -3.44 -11.78 5.19
N ALA A 101 -2.89 -11.76 6.42
CA ALA A 101 -3.67 -11.59 7.65
C ALA A 101 -4.43 -10.26 7.69
N PHE A 102 -3.93 -9.22 7.03
CA PHE A 102 -4.61 -7.94 6.90
C PHE A 102 -5.82 -7.97 5.93
N ASP A 103 -5.92 -9.00 5.11
CA ASP A 103 -7.02 -9.18 4.14
C ASP A 103 -8.24 -9.90 4.73
N PHE A 104 -8.16 -10.38 5.99
CA PHE A 104 -9.31 -11.04 6.61
C PHE A 104 -10.47 -10.05 6.78
N PRO A 105 -11.68 -10.43 6.36
CA PRO A 105 -12.82 -9.53 6.39
C PRO A 105 -13.18 -9.14 7.82
N PHE A 106 -13.43 -7.85 8.05
CA PHE A 106 -13.85 -7.28 9.33
C PHE A 106 -12.90 -7.51 10.51
N ILE A 107 -11.64 -7.88 10.28
CA ILE A 107 -10.66 -8.15 11.34
C ILE A 107 -10.25 -6.88 12.12
N PHE A 108 -10.45 -5.69 11.54
CA PHE A 108 -10.24 -4.40 12.18
C PHE A 108 -11.55 -3.62 12.19
N ASP A 109 -11.90 -3.05 13.34
CA ASP A 109 -13.07 -2.18 13.45
C ASP A 109 -12.73 -0.73 13.12
N ASP A 110 -11.50 -0.30 13.43
CA ASP A 110 -11.00 1.05 13.16
C ASP A 110 -9.47 1.08 12.93
N THR A 111 -8.94 2.28 12.69
CA THR A 111 -7.51 2.51 12.48
C THR A 111 -6.69 2.39 13.77
N ALA A 112 -7.30 2.57 14.95
CA ALA A 112 -6.59 2.41 16.21
C ALA A 112 -6.22 0.94 16.45
N ASP A 113 -7.15 0.02 16.16
CA ASP A 113 -6.87 -1.42 16.22
C ASP A 113 -5.81 -1.83 15.22
N LEU A 114 -5.90 -1.31 14.00
CA LEU A 114 -4.88 -1.54 12.98
C LEU A 114 -3.49 -1.07 13.43
N HIS A 115 -3.39 0.12 14.04
CA HIS A 115 -2.11 0.67 14.48
C HIS A 115 -1.48 -0.12 15.63
N LYS A 116 -2.26 -0.78 16.50
CA LYS A 116 -1.73 -1.73 17.47
C LYS A 116 -0.94 -2.86 16.79
N ILE A 117 -1.43 -3.31 15.64
CA ILE A 117 -0.79 -4.38 14.87
C ILE A 117 0.41 -3.86 14.10
N THR A 118 0.25 -2.79 13.30
CA THR A 118 1.30 -2.28 12.41
C THR A 118 2.47 -1.63 13.15
N GLN A 119 2.22 -1.03 14.32
CA GLN A 119 3.24 -0.37 15.15
C GLN A 119 3.72 -1.26 16.30
N GLY A 120 3.12 -2.43 16.46
CA GLY A 120 3.44 -3.41 17.50
C GLY A 120 4.37 -4.53 17.05
N PRO A 121 4.55 -5.54 17.94
CA PRO A 121 5.42 -6.68 17.67
C PRO A 121 5.02 -7.50 16.43
N VAL A 122 3.73 -7.59 16.14
CA VAL A 122 3.22 -8.30 14.94
C VAL A 122 3.74 -7.65 13.68
N GLY A 123 3.60 -6.32 13.55
CA GLY A 123 4.12 -5.58 12.40
C GLY A 123 5.62 -5.68 12.25
N ALA A 124 6.38 -5.56 13.35
CA ALA A 124 7.83 -5.73 13.35
C ALA A 124 8.24 -7.14 12.87
N SER A 125 7.56 -8.19 13.36
CA SER A 125 7.79 -9.57 12.94
C SER A 125 7.51 -9.78 11.44
N LEU A 126 6.43 -9.20 10.92
CA LEU A 126 6.11 -9.26 9.49
C LEU A 126 7.19 -8.60 8.62
N MET A 127 7.64 -7.41 9.00
CA MET A 127 8.72 -6.72 8.27
C MET A 127 10.03 -7.53 8.27
N ALA A 128 10.37 -8.19 9.38
CA ALA A 128 11.55 -9.03 9.48
C ALA A 128 11.50 -10.24 8.53
N LYS A 129 10.32 -10.79 8.24
CA LYS A 129 10.14 -11.91 7.28
C LYS A 129 10.49 -11.55 5.83
N LEU A 130 10.62 -10.26 5.52
CA LEU A 130 11.02 -9.80 4.20
C LEU A 130 12.54 -9.88 3.96
N GLU A 131 13.36 -9.86 5.03
CA GLU A 131 14.80 -9.82 4.88
C GLU A 131 15.40 -11.04 4.15
N PRO A 132 14.95 -12.28 4.38
CA PRO A 132 15.41 -13.43 3.60
C PRO A 132 15.04 -13.37 2.10
N LYS A 133 14.12 -12.48 1.73
CA LYS A 133 13.72 -12.22 0.34
C LYS A 133 14.55 -11.12 -0.33
N GLY A 134 15.58 -10.62 0.35
CA GLY A 134 16.39 -9.49 -0.13
C GLY A 134 15.70 -8.14 -0.04
N ILE A 135 14.70 -8.01 0.83
CA ILE A 135 13.87 -6.83 1.01
C ILE A 135 13.97 -6.34 2.45
N LYS A 136 14.16 -5.03 2.64
CA LYS A 136 14.06 -4.37 3.93
C LYS A 136 12.72 -3.65 4.04
N GLY A 137 11.92 -3.99 5.05
CA GLY A 137 10.71 -3.24 5.40
C GLY A 137 11.08 -1.97 6.16
N LEU A 138 10.45 -0.85 5.82
CA LEU A 138 10.72 0.46 6.42
C LEU A 138 9.54 0.99 7.24
N ALA A 139 8.32 0.87 6.72
CA ALA A 139 7.13 1.42 7.35
C ALA A 139 5.84 0.76 6.86
N PHE A 140 4.77 0.89 7.65
CA PHE A 140 3.40 0.68 7.19
C PHE A 140 2.73 2.04 6.95
N TRP A 141 2.04 2.18 5.81
CA TRP A 141 1.25 3.35 5.48
C TRP A 141 -0.22 2.97 5.29
N ASP A 142 -1.10 3.76 5.86
CA ASP A 142 -2.54 3.57 5.70
C ASP A 142 -3.01 3.98 4.30
N ASN A 143 -4.05 3.32 3.82
CA ASN A 143 -4.93 3.88 2.80
C ASN A 143 -6.35 4.03 3.37
N GLY A 144 -6.98 2.92 3.76
CA GLY A 144 -8.30 2.98 4.37
C GLY A 144 -9.11 1.69 4.28
N PHE A 145 -10.31 1.75 4.78
CA PHE A 145 -11.26 0.64 4.70
C PHE A 145 -11.86 0.54 3.30
N LYS A 146 -12.00 -0.70 2.84
CA LYS A 146 -12.50 -1.03 1.50
C LYS A 146 -14.01 -1.07 1.47
N SER A 147 -14.56 -0.63 0.36
CA SER A 147 -15.98 -0.67 0.04
C SER A 147 -16.19 -1.31 -1.33
N PHE A 148 -17.31 -2.00 -1.51
CA PHE A 148 -17.64 -2.63 -2.79
C PHE A 148 -18.33 -1.66 -3.74
N SER A 149 -17.99 -1.74 -5.02
CA SER A 149 -18.72 -1.09 -6.10
C SER A 149 -19.17 -2.09 -7.16
N ALA A 150 -20.28 -1.80 -7.82
CA ALA A 150 -20.81 -2.57 -8.94
C ALA A 150 -21.78 -1.72 -9.79
N ASN A 151 -22.25 -2.28 -10.91
CA ASN A 151 -23.30 -1.64 -11.71
C ASN A 151 -24.74 -1.94 -11.23
N THR A 152 -24.87 -2.73 -10.16
CA THR A 152 -26.14 -3.03 -9.46
C THR A 152 -25.95 -2.80 -7.95
N PRO A 153 -27.05 -2.49 -7.21
CA PRO A 153 -26.96 -2.33 -5.76
C PRO A 153 -26.41 -3.57 -5.09
N LEU A 154 -25.57 -3.37 -4.06
CA LEU A 154 -24.98 -4.43 -3.23
C LEU A 154 -25.36 -4.15 -1.77
N LYS A 155 -26.39 -4.80 -1.26
CA LYS A 155 -26.95 -4.62 0.08
C LYS A 155 -26.80 -5.87 0.95
N LEU A 156 -27.14 -7.03 0.39
CA LEU A 156 -27.12 -8.32 1.07
C LEU A 156 -26.16 -9.29 0.38
N PRO A 157 -25.67 -10.34 1.05
CA PRO A 157 -24.77 -11.31 0.43
C PRO A 157 -25.30 -11.90 -0.88
N ALA A 158 -26.61 -12.06 -1.02
CA ALA A 158 -27.24 -12.56 -2.25
C ALA A 158 -26.98 -11.67 -3.49
N ASP A 159 -26.77 -10.37 -3.30
CA ASP A 159 -26.52 -9.41 -4.39
C ASP A 159 -25.16 -9.60 -5.06
N TYR A 160 -24.24 -10.27 -4.39
CA TYR A 160 -22.88 -10.56 -4.88
C TYR A 160 -22.81 -11.84 -5.71
N LYS A 161 -23.83 -12.71 -5.59
CA LYS A 161 -23.81 -14.04 -6.20
C LYS A 161 -23.64 -13.97 -7.72
N GLY A 162 -22.65 -14.72 -8.21
CA GLY A 162 -22.34 -14.85 -9.64
C GLY A 162 -21.67 -13.64 -10.27
N LYS A 163 -21.46 -12.54 -9.54
CA LYS A 163 -20.76 -11.35 -10.04
C LYS A 163 -19.25 -11.54 -9.97
N LYS A 164 -18.57 -11.06 -10.99
CA LYS A 164 -17.11 -11.05 -11.06
C LYS A 164 -16.57 -9.81 -10.39
N PHE A 165 -15.82 -9.99 -9.30
CA PHE A 165 -15.16 -8.90 -8.59
C PHE A 165 -13.65 -8.91 -8.85
N ARG A 166 -13.12 -7.78 -9.28
CA ARG A 166 -11.68 -7.59 -9.29
C ARG A 166 -11.15 -7.54 -7.87
N ILE A 167 -10.08 -8.29 -7.63
CA ILE A 167 -9.32 -8.29 -6.38
C ILE A 167 -7.82 -8.18 -6.64
N GLN A 168 -7.06 -7.96 -5.57
CA GLN A 168 -5.60 -8.06 -5.55
C GLN A 168 -5.17 -9.53 -5.45
N SER A 169 -3.85 -9.79 -5.55
CA SER A 169 -3.29 -11.14 -5.58
C SER A 169 -3.14 -11.77 -4.19
N SER A 170 -4.25 -11.95 -3.47
CA SER A 170 -4.33 -12.60 -2.16
C SER A 170 -5.31 -13.77 -2.20
N LYS A 171 -4.91 -14.89 -1.60
CA LYS A 171 -5.80 -16.06 -1.47
C LYS A 171 -6.89 -15.85 -0.44
N VAL A 172 -6.65 -15.01 0.56
CA VAL A 172 -7.67 -14.61 1.52
C VAL A 172 -8.76 -13.80 0.81
N LEU A 173 -8.40 -12.84 -0.04
CA LEU A 173 -9.38 -12.07 -0.85
C LEU A 173 -10.14 -12.97 -1.84
N GLU A 174 -9.48 -13.98 -2.44
CA GLU A 174 -10.20 -14.95 -3.28
C GLU A 174 -11.29 -15.68 -2.48
N GLU A 175 -10.98 -16.15 -1.27
CA GLU A 175 -11.93 -16.84 -0.41
C GLU A 175 -13.02 -15.89 0.12
N GLU A 176 -12.66 -14.63 0.42
CA GLU A 176 -13.62 -13.59 0.82
C GLU A 176 -14.72 -13.43 -0.24
N ILE A 177 -14.36 -13.22 -1.49
CA ILE A 177 -15.32 -13.08 -2.58
C ILE A 177 -16.15 -14.36 -2.80
N ARG A 178 -15.52 -15.54 -2.71
CA ARG A 178 -16.24 -16.83 -2.82
C ARG A 178 -17.24 -17.05 -1.70
N SER A 179 -16.93 -16.60 -0.49
CA SER A 179 -17.80 -16.79 0.69
C SER A 179 -19.16 -16.08 0.55
N ILE A 180 -19.21 -15.01 -0.25
CA ILE A 180 -20.46 -14.29 -0.57
C ILE A 180 -21.03 -14.67 -1.95
N GLY A 181 -20.53 -15.76 -2.55
CA GLY A 181 -21.02 -16.28 -3.82
C GLY A 181 -20.52 -15.52 -5.06
N GLY A 182 -19.59 -14.58 -4.91
CA GLY A 182 -18.95 -13.85 -6.01
C GLY A 182 -17.83 -14.68 -6.69
N ILE A 183 -17.38 -14.20 -7.82
CA ILE A 183 -16.31 -14.79 -8.62
C ILE A 183 -15.09 -13.87 -8.58
N PRO A 184 -14.00 -14.24 -7.88
CA PRO A 184 -12.81 -13.41 -7.78
C PRO A 184 -12.03 -13.39 -9.09
N GLN A 185 -11.57 -12.20 -9.48
CA GLN A 185 -10.73 -11.96 -10.66
C GLN A 185 -9.48 -11.18 -10.25
N VAL A 186 -8.33 -11.85 -10.22
CA VAL A 186 -7.05 -11.21 -9.90
C VAL A 186 -6.56 -10.41 -11.11
N MET A 187 -6.35 -9.12 -10.93
CA MET A 187 -5.99 -8.21 -12.01
C MET A 187 -5.12 -7.06 -11.51
N ALA A 188 -4.17 -6.60 -12.33
CA ALA A 188 -3.34 -5.43 -12.00
C ALA A 188 -4.20 -4.17 -11.84
N PHE A 189 -3.80 -3.27 -10.91
CA PHE A 189 -4.61 -2.08 -10.58
C PHE A 189 -4.81 -1.15 -11.79
N SER A 190 -3.80 -1.02 -12.63
CA SER A 190 -3.85 -0.20 -13.85
C SER A 190 -4.85 -0.71 -14.91
N GLU A 191 -5.33 -1.95 -14.79
CA GLU A 191 -6.27 -2.58 -15.74
C GLU A 191 -7.73 -2.48 -15.27
N VAL A 192 -7.97 -2.08 -14.01
CA VAL A 192 -9.29 -2.16 -13.37
C VAL A 192 -10.32 -1.25 -14.03
N TYR A 193 -9.97 0.01 -14.30
CA TYR A 193 -10.91 0.95 -14.94
C TYR A 193 -11.44 0.38 -16.27
N GLN A 194 -10.53 -0.09 -17.13
CA GLN A 194 -10.90 -0.66 -18.42
C GLN A 194 -11.73 -1.94 -18.28
N ALA A 195 -11.39 -2.81 -17.32
CA ALA A 195 -12.12 -4.04 -17.07
C ALA A 195 -13.55 -3.79 -16.55
N LEU A 196 -13.73 -2.77 -15.72
CA LEU A 196 -15.06 -2.31 -15.27
C LEU A 196 -15.86 -1.68 -16.41
N GLN A 197 -15.21 -0.85 -17.23
CA GLN A 197 -15.86 -0.18 -18.36
C GLN A 197 -16.36 -1.16 -19.42
N THR A 198 -15.59 -2.21 -19.71
CA THR A 198 -15.92 -3.22 -20.72
C THR A 198 -16.73 -4.41 -20.16
N GLY A 199 -16.98 -4.46 -18.85
CA GLY A 199 -17.74 -5.54 -18.22
C GLY A 199 -16.96 -6.86 -18.10
N VAL A 200 -15.64 -6.86 -18.21
CA VAL A 200 -14.78 -8.03 -17.91
C VAL A 200 -14.95 -8.42 -16.44
N VAL A 201 -15.12 -7.43 -15.57
CA VAL A 201 -15.54 -7.59 -14.19
C VAL A 201 -16.78 -6.72 -13.92
N ASP A 202 -17.65 -7.18 -13.01
CA ASP A 202 -18.89 -6.49 -12.65
C ASP A 202 -18.65 -5.44 -11.57
N GLY A 203 -17.61 -5.63 -10.74
CA GLY A 203 -17.31 -4.77 -9.61
C GLY A 203 -15.89 -4.90 -9.10
N THR A 204 -15.60 -4.11 -8.09
CA THR A 204 -14.31 -4.11 -7.38
C THR A 204 -14.50 -3.71 -5.93
N GLU A 205 -13.45 -3.88 -5.11
CA GLU A 205 -13.38 -3.40 -3.74
C GLU A 205 -12.16 -2.52 -3.57
N ASN A 206 -12.32 -1.35 -2.98
CA ASN A 206 -11.25 -0.38 -2.77
C ASN A 206 -11.58 0.59 -1.63
N PRO A 207 -10.58 1.22 -1.01
CA PRO A 207 -10.78 2.49 -0.31
C PRO A 207 -11.27 3.58 -1.28
N ILE A 208 -12.02 4.53 -0.74
CA ILE A 208 -12.72 5.53 -1.56
C ILE A 208 -11.74 6.43 -2.31
N SER A 209 -10.59 6.76 -1.71
CA SER A 209 -9.54 7.55 -2.38
C SER A 209 -9.05 6.88 -3.66
N ASN A 210 -8.81 5.58 -3.64
CA ASN A 210 -8.41 4.82 -4.83
C ASN A 210 -9.55 4.73 -5.85
N PHE A 211 -10.79 4.50 -5.40
CA PHE A 211 -11.97 4.44 -6.26
C PHE A 211 -12.18 5.75 -7.03
N TYR A 212 -12.04 6.89 -6.35
CA TYR A 212 -12.25 8.20 -6.93
C TYR A 212 -11.10 8.63 -7.86
N THR A 213 -9.85 8.58 -7.39
CA THR A 213 -8.68 9.05 -8.14
C THR A 213 -8.38 8.23 -9.39
N GLN A 214 -8.75 6.93 -9.38
CA GLN A 214 -8.71 6.07 -10.57
C GLN A 214 -9.98 6.15 -11.43
N LYS A 215 -10.86 7.13 -11.14
CA LYS A 215 -12.08 7.42 -11.90
C LYS A 215 -13.06 6.25 -12.00
N MET A 216 -12.97 5.25 -11.12
CA MET A 216 -13.87 4.09 -11.15
C MET A 216 -15.34 4.49 -10.95
N HIS A 217 -15.61 5.62 -10.27
CA HIS A 217 -16.92 6.21 -10.11
C HIS A 217 -17.56 6.63 -11.45
N GLU A 218 -16.80 6.74 -12.55
CA GLU A 218 -17.33 7.03 -13.87
C GLU A 218 -17.92 5.80 -14.57
N VAL A 219 -17.52 4.61 -14.14
CA VAL A 219 -17.86 3.32 -14.76
C VAL A 219 -18.54 2.34 -13.79
N GLN A 220 -18.85 2.77 -12.56
CA GLN A 220 -19.56 2.02 -11.54
C GLN A 220 -20.76 2.81 -11.02
N LYS A 221 -21.97 2.26 -11.17
CA LYS A 221 -23.22 2.95 -10.82
C LYS A 221 -23.54 2.97 -9.33
N HIS A 222 -23.02 2.03 -8.56
CA HIS A 222 -23.28 1.87 -7.12
C HIS A 222 -21.98 1.66 -6.34
N LEU A 223 -21.91 2.32 -5.19
CA LEU A 223 -20.84 2.17 -4.18
C LEU A 223 -21.49 1.90 -2.83
N SER A 224 -21.29 0.70 -2.28
CA SER A 224 -21.75 0.32 -0.94
C SER A 224 -20.62 0.50 0.07
N LEU A 225 -20.82 1.38 1.05
CA LEU A 225 -19.84 1.71 2.10
C LEU A 225 -19.79 0.58 3.16
N THR A 226 -19.31 -0.59 2.75
CA THR A 226 -19.32 -1.80 3.56
C THR A 226 -18.24 -1.81 4.64
N ASN A 227 -17.12 -1.13 4.42
CA ASN A 227 -15.95 -1.14 5.29
C ASN A 227 -15.61 -2.56 5.78
N HIS A 228 -15.60 -3.50 4.82
CA HIS A 228 -15.49 -4.94 5.09
C HIS A 228 -14.05 -5.42 5.23
N GLY A 229 -13.10 -4.68 4.74
CA GLY A 229 -11.68 -5.02 4.76
C GLY A 229 -10.82 -3.77 4.83
N TYR A 230 -9.53 -3.95 5.01
CA TYR A 230 -8.54 -2.88 5.08
C TYR A 230 -7.58 -2.96 3.90
N LEU A 231 -7.11 -1.80 3.45
CA LEU A 231 -6.00 -1.69 2.51
C LEU A 231 -4.95 -0.75 3.10
N GLY A 232 -3.76 -1.28 3.26
CA GLY A 232 -2.56 -0.54 3.62
C GLY A 232 -1.37 -1.01 2.80
N TYR A 233 -0.26 -0.36 3.03
CA TYR A 233 0.97 -0.56 2.27
C TYR A 233 2.14 -0.88 3.20
N ALA A 234 3.07 -1.71 2.75
CA ALA A 234 4.40 -1.78 3.33
C ALA A 234 5.36 -0.99 2.42
N VAL A 235 6.00 0.02 2.98
CA VAL A 235 7.11 0.70 2.30
C VAL A 235 8.34 -0.16 2.45
N ILE A 236 8.92 -0.55 1.33
CA ILE A 236 10.01 -1.52 1.25
C ILE A 236 11.14 -1.00 0.36
N VAL A 237 12.35 -1.48 0.64
CA VAL A 237 13.54 -1.14 -0.13
C VAL A 237 14.35 -2.40 -0.45
N ASN A 238 15.06 -2.40 -1.58
CA ASN A 238 16.04 -3.44 -1.89
C ASN A 238 17.10 -3.47 -0.78
N LYS A 239 17.22 -4.64 -0.10
CA LYS A 239 18.08 -4.77 1.08
C LYS A 239 19.57 -4.51 0.76
N LYS A 240 20.06 -5.03 -0.36
CA LYS A 240 21.46 -4.83 -0.77
C LYS A 240 21.77 -3.35 -1.01
N PHE A 241 20.88 -2.63 -1.68
CA PHE A 241 20.99 -1.19 -1.87
C PHE A 241 21.01 -0.46 -0.52
N TRP A 242 20.05 -0.76 0.35
CA TRP A 242 19.90 -0.11 1.65
C TRP A 242 21.12 -0.31 2.56
N ASP A 243 21.61 -1.54 2.65
CA ASP A 243 22.78 -1.89 3.46
C ASP A 243 24.08 -1.27 2.90
N GLY A 244 24.14 -1.00 1.60
CA GLY A 244 25.26 -0.31 0.94
C GLY A 244 25.33 1.21 1.14
N LEU A 245 24.27 1.81 1.69
CA LEU A 245 24.25 3.25 1.97
C LEU A 245 25.17 3.59 3.15
N PRO A 246 25.85 4.77 3.12
CA PRO A 246 26.56 5.30 4.28
C PRO A 246 25.62 5.40 5.49
N ALA A 247 26.13 5.11 6.68
CA ALA A 247 25.31 5.02 7.90
C ALA A 247 24.60 6.34 8.23
N ASP A 248 25.26 7.48 7.99
CA ASP A 248 24.67 8.82 8.17
C ASP A 248 23.52 9.06 7.20
N VAL A 249 23.69 8.71 5.92
CA VAL A 249 22.64 8.83 4.89
C VAL A 249 21.46 7.92 5.22
N ARG A 250 21.73 6.67 5.63
CA ARG A 250 20.69 5.73 6.01
C ARG A 250 19.88 6.24 7.19
N GLY A 251 20.52 6.75 8.26
CA GLY A 251 19.82 7.36 9.40
C GLY A 251 18.96 8.57 9.03
N GLN A 252 19.41 9.39 8.08
CA GLN A 252 18.64 10.53 7.54
C GLN A 252 17.41 10.06 6.76
N LEU A 253 17.54 8.99 5.95
CA LEU A 253 16.42 8.39 5.23
C LEU A 253 15.43 7.70 6.17
N GLU A 254 15.89 7.06 7.23
CA GLU A 254 15.02 6.50 8.28
C GLU A 254 14.19 7.59 8.96
N GLN A 255 14.81 8.76 9.24
CA GLN A 255 14.08 9.89 9.79
C GLN A 255 13.07 10.46 8.77
N ALA A 256 13.46 10.61 7.50
CA ALA A 256 12.55 11.03 6.44
C ALA A 256 11.35 10.08 6.31
N MET A 257 11.58 8.77 6.45
CA MET A 257 10.52 7.75 6.41
C MET A 257 9.58 7.85 7.61
N LYS A 258 10.10 8.08 8.81
CA LYS A 258 9.26 8.34 10.00
C LYS A 258 8.36 9.55 9.80
N ASP A 259 8.93 10.66 9.32
CA ASP A 259 8.17 11.88 9.05
C ASP A 259 7.08 11.64 7.97
N ALA A 260 7.43 10.92 6.91
CA ALA A 260 6.50 10.55 5.83
C ALA A 260 5.39 9.59 6.31
N THR A 261 5.70 8.68 7.24
CA THR A 261 4.72 7.76 7.83
C THR A 261 3.69 8.51 8.67
N VAL A 262 4.15 9.44 9.51
CA VAL A 262 3.24 10.30 10.29
C VAL A 262 2.32 11.09 9.34
N TYR A 263 2.88 11.67 8.27
CA TYR A 263 2.10 12.40 7.28
C TYR A 263 1.10 11.49 6.56
N ALA A 264 1.54 10.32 6.06
CA ALA A 264 0.69 9.37 5.33
C ALA A 264 -0.53 8.94 6.15
N ASN A 265 -0.30 8.51 7.40
CA ASN A 265 -1.35 7.99 8.27
C ASN A 265 -2.31 9.11 8.74
N LYS A 266 -1.81 10.35 8.87
CA LYS A 266 -2.65 11.51 9.18
C LYS A 266 -3.62 11.82 8.04
N ILE A 267 -3.14 11.86 6.79
CA ILE A 267 -3.98 12.29 5.66
C ILE A 267 -4.89 11.19 5.12
N ALA A 268 -4.66 9.91 5.47
CA ALA A 268 -5.36 8.77 4.87
C ALA A 268 -6.89 8.89 5.01
N GLN A 269 -7.40 9.20 6.20
CA GLN A 269 -8.84 9.37 6.41
C GLN A 269 -9.37 10.63 5.73
N GLU A 270 -8.66 11.75 5.86
CA GLU A 270 -9.05 13.03 5.23
C GLU A 270 -9.22 12.90 3.73
N GLU A 271 -8.30 12.21 3.06
CA GLU A 271 -8.35 11.98 1.60
C GLU A 271 -9.49 11.04 1.19
N ASN A 272 -9.83 10.04 2.01
CA ASN A 272 -10.99 9.18 1.76
C ASN A 272 -12.30 9.95 1.91
N ASP A 273 -12.41 10.84 2.91
CA ASP A 273 -13.59 11.68 3.12
C ASP A 273 -13.78 12.67 1.96
N GLN A 274 -12.70 13.34 1.53
CA GLN A 274 -12.73 14.23 0.37
C GLN A 274 -13.09 13.49 -0.93
N ALA A 275 -12.55 12.30 -1.11
CA ALA A 275 -12.87 11.45 -2.25
C ALA A 275 -14.35 11.04 -2.26
N LEU A 276 -14.92 10.69 -1.09
CA LEU A 276 -16.34 10.37 -0.96
C LEU A 276 -17.24 11.54 -1.35
N ASP A 277 -16.87 12.74 -0.91
CA ASP A 277 -17.57 13.98 -1.32
C ASP A 277 -17.45 14.20 -2.82
N GLY A 278 -16.28 13.93 -3.41
CA GLY A 278 -16.07 13.98 -4.86
C GLY A 278 -16.96 12.99 -5.61
N VAL A 279 -17.07 11.74 -5.14
CA VAL A 279 -17.97 10.73 -5.71
C VAL A 279 -19.42 11.22 -5.67
N ARG A 280 -19.89 11.71 -4.51
CA ARG A 280 -21.26 12.23 -4.35
C ARG A 280 -21.54 13.42 -5.27
N LYS A 281 -20.64 14.39 -5.34
CA LYS A 281 -20.75 15.58 -6.18
C LYS A 281 -20.74 15.26 -7.69
N SER A 282 -20.08 14.17 -8.08
CA SER A 282 -20.05 13.75 -9.49
C SER A 282 -21.44 13.34 -10.03
N GLY A 283 -22.33 12.87 -9.15
CA GLY A 283 -23.66 12.38 -9.52
C GLY A 283 -23.65 11.09 -10.37
N LYS A 284 -22.46 10.50 -10.62
CA LYS A 284 -22.32 9.33 -11.51
C LYS A 284 -22.52 8.00 -10.80
N THR A 285 -22.30 7.97 -9.47
CA THR A 285 -22.35 6.78 -8.63
C THR A 285 -23.30 7.01 -7.46
N ALA A 286 -24.29 6.15 -7.30
CA ALA A 286 -25.16 6.15 -6.14
C ALA A 286 -24.39 5.57 -4.93
N VAL A 287 -24.18 6.39 -3.92
CA VAL A 287 -23.50 5.97 -2.67
C VAL A 287 -24.54 5.44 -1.70
N TYR A 288 -24.34 4.21 -1.25
CA TYR A 288 -25.23 3.51 -0.32
C TYR A 288 -24.50 3.24 1.00
N GLN A 289 -25.14 3.62 2.11
CA GLN A 289 -24.71 3.26 3.45
C GLN A 289 -25.51 2.03 3.92
N PRO A 290 -24.88 0.84 4.05
CA PRO A 290 -25.56 -0.35 4.56
C PRO A 290 -26.12 -0.13 5.98
N THR A 291 -27.29 -0.70 6.27
CA THR A 291 -27.80 -0.74 7.63
C THR A 291 -26.93 -1.65 8.52
N LYS A 292 -27.12 -1.58 9.83
CA LYS A 292 -26.41 -2.47 10.76
C LYS A 292 -26.70 -3.96 10.47
N GLU A 293 -27.94 -4.26 10.13
CA GLU A 293 -28.42 -5.61 9.81
C GLU A 293 -27.79 -6.13 8.51
N GLU A 294 -27.75 -5.29 7.47
CA GLU A 294 -27.12 -5.62 6.19
C GLU A 294 -25.62 -5.85 6.37
N ARG A 295 -24.94 -4.95 7.11
CA ARG A 295 -23.52 -5.10 7.42
C ARG A 295 -23.24 -6.36 8.24
N LEU A 296 -24.09 -6.69 9.22
CA LEU A 296 -23.99 -7.92 10.01
C LEU A 296 -24.21 -9.16 9.13
N ALA A 297 -25.18 -9.13 8.21
CA ALA A 297 -25.41 -10.25 7.28
C ALA A 297 -24.18 -10.50 6.40
N LEU A 298 -23.52 -9.44 5.90
CA LEU A 298 -22.28 -9.55 5.14
C LEU A 298 -21.14 -10.11 6.02
N LYS A 299 -20.99 -9.62 7.24
CA LYS A 299 -19.97 -10.07 8.21
C LYS A 299 -20.13 -11.56 8.51
N LYS A 300 -21.37 -12.02 8.74
CA LYS A 300 -21.67 -13.45 8.95
C LYS A 300 -21.37 -14.32 7.74
N ALA A 301 -21.68 -13.84 6.55
CA ALA A 301 -21.39 -14.57 5.31
C ALA A 301 -19.88 -14.73 5.06
N MET A 302 -19.08 -13.76 5.47
CA MET A 302 -17.63 -13.79 5.33
C MET A 302 -16.89 -14.44 6.51
N ALA A 303 -17.52 -14.64 7.65
CA ALA A 303 -16.90 -15.22 8.85
C ALA A 303 -16.18 -16.56 8.60
N PRO A 304 -16.68 -17.50 7.75
CA PRO A 304 -15.96 -18.73 7.44
C PRO A 304 -14.57 -18.57 6.88
N VAL A 305 -14.23 -17.41 6.28
CA VAL A 305 -12.88 -17.09 5.76
C VAL A 305 -11.85 -17.19 6.88
N HIS A 306 -12.19 -16.72 8.09
CA HIS A 306 -11.31 -16.75 9.26
C HIS A 306 -10.88 -18.16 9.66
N ILE A 307 -11.75 -19.15 9.47
CA ILE A 307 -11.45 -20.56 9.76
C ILE A 307 -10.67 -21.19 8.60
N LYS A 308 -11.18 -21.01 7.38
CA LYS A 308 -10.61 -21.65 6.18
C LYS A 308 -9.18 -21.19 5.86
N MET A 309 -8.87 -19.92 6.14
CA MET A 309 -7.59 -19.33 5.74
C MET A 309 -6.60 -19.21 6.89
N ALA A 310 -6.97 -19.61 8.12
CA ALA A 310 -6.10 -19.50 9.30
C ALA A 310 -4.74 -20.18 9.12
N ASP A 311 -4.72 -21.39 8.57
CA ASP A 311 -3.47 -22.15 8.35
C ASP A 311 -2.55 -21.48 7.31
N ARG A 312 -3.13 -20.71 6.38
CA ARG A 312 -2.36 -20.02 5.34
C ARG A 312 -1.50 -18.91 5.91
N VAL A 313 -2.04 -18.11 6.82
CA VAL A 313 -1.33 -16.96 7.42
C VAL A 313 -0.61 -17.33 8.72
N GLY A 314 -0.85 -18.52 9.23
CA GLY A 314 -0.37 -18.99 10.52
C GLY A 314 -1.35 -18.67 11.66
N LYS A 315 -1.82 -19.72 12.32
CA LYS A 315 -2.81 -19.61 13.42
C LYS A 315 -2.33 -18.69 14.54
N ASP A 316 -1.04 -18.81 14.92
CA ASP A 316 -0.47 -18.00 16.00
C ASP A 316 -0.48 -16.49 15.64
N MET A 317 -0.15 -16.14 14.40
CA MET A 317 -0.23 -14.78 13.90
C MET A 317 -1.65 -14.24 13.96
N LEU A 318 -2.61 -15.02 13.48
CA LEU A 318 -4.04 -14.64 13.47
C LEU A 318 -4.57 -14.48 14.90
N GLN A 319 -4.22 -15.39 15.81
CA GLN A 319 -4.61 -15.30 17.22
C GLN A 319 -4.00 -14.09 17.92
N ALA A 320 -2.73 -13.72 17.59
CA ALA A 320 -2.11 -12.51 18.10
C ALA A 320 -2.90 -11.27 17.66
N ILE A 321 -3.32 -11.21 16.39
CA ILE A 321 -4.15 -10.10 15.88
C ILE A 321 -5.50 -10.06 16.60
N TYR A 322 -6.20 -11.20 16.73
CA TYR A 322 -7.50 -11.25 17.44
C TYR A 322 -7.40 -10.78 18.88
N LYS A 323 -6.33 -11.15 19.56
CA LYS A 323 -6.09 -10.71 20.95
C LYS A 323 -5.92 -9.18 21.05
N GLU A 324 -5.19 -8.59 20.13
CA GLU A 324 -4.93 -7.15 20.14
C GLU A 324 -6.15 -6.33 19.70
N THR A 325 -6.94 -6.84 18.74
CA THR A 325 -8.14 -6.15 18.20
C THR A 325 -9.42 -6.47 18.97
N GLY A 326 -9.42 -7.51 19.81
CA GLY A 326 -10.63 -8.01 20.45
C GLY A 326 -11.59 -8.72 19.50
N PHE A 327 -11.19 -8.97 18.25
CA PHE A 327 -12.01 -9.67 17.28
C PHE A 327 -12.19 -11.15 17.66
N ASP A 328 -13.42 -11.65 17.58
CA ASP A 328 -13.74 -13.06 17.80
C ASP A 328 -14.66 -13.57 16.69
N PRO A 329 -14.16 -14.41 15.76
CA PRO A 329 -14.94 -14.93 14.65
C PRO A 329 -16.10 -15.82 15.10
N ASN A 330 -16.09 -16.34 16.35
CA ASN A 330 -17.15 -17.21 16.87
C ASN A 330 -18.31 -16.42 17.49
N LYS A 331 -18.19 -15.10 17.63
CA LYS A 331 -19.23 -14.21 18.18
C LYS A 331 -20.02 -13.45 17.11
N LEU A 332 -19.98 -13.90 15.87
CA LEU A 332 -20.63 -13.24 14.73
C LEU A 332 -22.03 -13.79 14.44
#